data_8467ee8ff6e7c4f9a0f021caa6e33ee9
#
_entry.id   8467ee8ff6e7c4f9a0f021caa6e33ee9
#
_cell.length_a   1.000
_cell.length_b   1.000
_cell.length_c   1.000
_cell.angle_alpha   90.00
_cell.angle_beta   90.00
_cell.angle_gamma   90.00
#
_symmetry.space_group_name_H-M   'P 1'
#
loop_
_entity.id
_entity.type
_entity.pdbx_description
1 polymer ?
#
loop_
_entity_poly.entity_id
_entity_poly.type
_entity_poly.pdbx_seq_one_letter_code
_entity_poly.pdbx_strand_id
1 'polypeptide(L)'
;MKRKVAIGKIEYGSGSIPLIAGPCVIESRDHSLKMAEAIRSITDSLGIPFIYKSSFDKANRTAANSFRGPSIDEGLSILSDIKKEINVPVLTDVHLPDQCGLVAEVVDILQIPAFLCRQTDLLIAAGETGKVVNIKKGQFLAPAKMMFAAEKVASTGNENILLTERGTSFGYDLVSDMTSIPVMQSSGYPVVFDATHSSQVPGVDSSTGGQREMIPILAKSAVAAGCDGLFMEVHDNPELAKSDASTQWPLGQLEELLTIIKKIFDSIK
;
A
#
# COMPACT_ATOMS: atom_id res chain seq x y z
N MET A 1 21.07 -3.43 11.77
CA MET A 1 20.00 -4.26 12.36
C MET A 1 18.69 -3.80 11.77
N LYS A 2 17.82 -4.70 11.30
CA LYS A 2 16.52 -4.35 10.69
C LYS A 2 15.59 -3.83 11.79
N ARG A 3 14.97 -2.68 11.55
CA ARG A 3 13.98 -2.11 12.48
C ARG A 3 12.70 -2.90 12.42
N LYS A 4 12.00 -2.96 13.55
CA LYS A 4 10.66 -3.50 13.63
C LYS A 4 9.67 -2.36 13.69
N VAL A 5 8.56 -2.49 12.97
CA VAL A 5 7.47 -1.51 12.96
C VAL A 5 6.19 -2.21 13.38
N ALA A 6 5.60 -1.76 14.48
CA ALA A 6 4.40 -2.35 15.06
C ALA A 6 3.14 -1.52 14.77
N ILE A 7 2.05 -2.21 14.41
CA ILE A 7 0.72 -1.65 14.20
C ILE A 7 -0.26 -2.53 14.99
N GLY A 8 -0.54 -2.14 16.22
CA GLY A 8 -1.29 -3.00 17.13
C GLY A 8 -0.55 -4.32 17.38
N LYS A 9 -1.16 -5.43 16.96
CA LYS A 9 -0.57 -6.79 17.07
C LYS A 9 0.25 -7.20 15.85
N ILE A 10 0.24 -6.40 14.80
CA ILE A 10 0.96 -6.67 13.55
C ILE A 10 2.37 -6.08 13.66
N GLU A 11 3.39 -6.85 13.33
CA GLU A 11 4.78 -6.39 13.36
C GLU A 11 5.47 -6.71 12.03
N TYR A 12 5.96 -5.68 11.34
CA TYR A 12 6.83 -5.80 10.18
C TYR A 12 8.28 -6.06 10.60
N GLY A 13 8.99 -6.89 9.82
CA GLY A 13 10.39 -7.24 10.13
C GLY A 13 10.54 -8.33 11.19
N SER A 14 9.48 -9.05 11.58
CA SER A 14 9.46 -10.03 12.68
C SER A 14 9.21 -11.48 12.26
N GLY A 15 9.25 -11.80 10.97
CA GLY A 15 9.04 -13.17 10.49
C GLY A 15 7.59 -13.53 10.19
N SER A 16 6.71 -12.56 10.05
CA SER A 16 5.42 -12.64 9.35
C SER A 16 5.47 -11.84 8.06
N ILE A 17 4.51 -12.10 7.16
CA ILE A 17 4.33 -11.30 5.94
C ILE A 17 2.95 -10.62 5.96
N PRO A 18 2.82 -9.44 6.58
CA PRO A 18 1.57 -8.71 6.61
C PRO A 18 1.11 -8.30 5.21
N LEU A 19 -0.21 -8.33 5.01
CA LEU A 19 -0.87 -7.87 3.79
C LEU A 19 -1.57 -6.53 4.04
N ILE A 20 -1.25 -5.53 3.25
CA ILE A 20 -2.03 -4.30 3.09
C ILE A 20 -2.92 -4.51 1.87
N ALA A 21 -4.25 -4.53 2.04
CA ALA A 21 -5.17 -4.75 0.91
C ALA A 21 -6.52 -4.06 1.08
N GLY A 22 -7.20 -3.86 -0.04
CA GLY A 22 -8.54 -3.28 -0.15
C GLY A 22 -8.76 -2.65 -1.53
N PRO A 23 -9.95 -2.08 -1.81
CA PRO A 23 -10.21 -1.40 -3.06
C PRO A 23 -9.30 -0.19 -3.26
N CYS A 24 -8.99 0.12 -4.52
CA CYS A 24 -8.15 1.27 -4.88
C CYS A 24 -8.65 2.57 -4.25
N VAL A 25 -9.96 2.81 -4.28
CA VAL A 25 -10.65 3.99 -3.77
C VAL A 25 -11.91 3.57 -3.01
N ILE A 26 -12.33 4.34 -2.03
CA ILE A 26 -13.61 4.15 -1.35
C ILE A 26 -14.73 4.45 -2.35
N GLU A 27 -15.56 3.46 -2.65
CA GLU A 27 -16.68 3.56 -3.60
C GLU A 27 -18.02 3.79 -2.88
N SER A 28 -18.21 3.12 -1.75
CA SER A 28 -19.29 3.32 -0.79
C SER A 28 -18.95 2.68 0.55
N ARG A 29 -19.69 3.01 1.61
CA ARG A 29 -19.55 2.40 2.93
C ARG A 29 -19.77 0.89 2.89
N ASP A 30 -20.89 0.46 2.31
CA ASP A 30 -21.28 -0.95 2.28
C ASP A 30 -20.28 -1.81 1.50
N HIS A 31 -19.78 -1.29 0.35
CA HIS A 31 -18.73 -1.97 -0.42
C HIS A 31 -17.45 -2.09 0.39
N SER A 32 -17.04 -1.02 1.08
CA SER A 32 -15.80 -1.01 1.87
C SER A 32 -15.87 -2.00 3.04
N LEU A 33 -16.98 -2.08 3.77
CA LEU A 33 -17.19 -3.06 4.85
C LEU A 33 -17.20 -4.49 4.32
N LYS A 34 -17.95 -4.75 3.23
CA LYS A 34 -17.98 -6.07 2.56
C LYS A 34 -16.57 -6.53 2.16
N MET A 35 -15.79 -5.64 1.53
CA MET A 35 -14.44 -5.96 1.11
C MET A 35 -13.50 -6.20 2.29
N ALA A 36 -13.56 -5.38 3.32
CA ALA A 36 -12.74 -5.53 4.52
C ALA A 36 -13.00 -6.87 5.22
N GLU A 37 -14.28 -7.24 5.40
CA GLU A 37 -14.68 -8.50 6.03
C GLU A 37 -14.26 -9.72 5.20
N ALA A 38 -14.46 -9.69 3.89
CA ALA A 38 -14.09 -10.78 3.00
C ALA A 38 -12.56 -11.01 2.98
N ILE A 39 -11.76 -9.94 2.86
CA ILE A 39 -10.30 -10.03 2.88
C ILE A 39 -9.83 -10.51 4.26
N ARG A 40 -10.40 -9.99 5.35
CA ARG A 40 -10.09 -10.45 6.70
C ARG A 40 -10.35 -11.95 6.87
N SER A 41 -11.50 -12.44 6.44
CA SER A 41 -11.84 -13.87 6.51
C SER A 41 -10.80 -14.75 5.82
N ILE A 42 -10.35 -14.35 4.62
CA ILE A 42 -9.31 -15.06 3.86
C ILE A 42 -7.97 -15.01 4.61
N THR A 43 -7.56 -13.84 5.08
CA THR A 43 -6.26 -13.68 5.74
C THR A 43 -6.21 -14.35 7.09
N ASP A 44 -7.29 -14.34 7.86
CA ASP A 44 -7.42 -15.05 9.15
C ASP A 44 -7.29 -16.57 8.96
N SER A 45 -7.93 -17.15 7.91
CA SER A 45 -7.82 -18.59 7.60
C SER A 45 -6.39 -19.04 7.30
N LEU A 46 -5.58 -18.14 6.75
CA LEU A 46 -4.19 -18.37 6.37
C LEU A 46 -3.19 -17.93 7.44
N GLY A 47 -3.64 -17.29 8.52
CA GLY A 47 -2.77 -16.70 9.54
C GLY A 47 -1.88 -15.57 9.02
N ILE A 48 -2.38 -14.80 8.05
CA ILE A 48 -1.68 -13.64 7.47
C ILE A 48 -2.19 -12.37 8.16
N PRO A 49 -1.33 -11.56 8.79
CA PRO A 49 -1.75 -10.29 9.39
C PRO A 49 -2.27 -9.33 8.30
N PHE A 50 -3.41 -8.68 8.56
CA PHE A 50 -4.11 -7.87 7.58
C PHE A 50 -4.30 -6.42 8.03
N ILE A 51 -4.09 -5.48 7.09
CA ILE A 51 -4.35 -4.06 7.22
C ILE A 51 -5.24 -3.65 6.05
N TYR A 52 -6.41 -3.09 6.36
CA TYR A 52 -7.30 -2.60 5.31
C TYR A 52 -6.77 -1.28 4.73
N LYS A 53 -6.78 -1.18 3.41
CA LYS A 53 -6.40 0.04 2.68
C LYS A 53 -7.48 0.44 1.69
N SER A 54 -7.88 1.71 1.73
CA SER A 54 -8.58 2.36 0.63
C SER A 54 -8.32 3.86 0.65
N SER A 55 -8.30 4.51 -0.52
CA SER A 55 -8.07 5.96 -0.61
C SER A 55 -9.40 6.72 -0.54
N PHE A 56 -9.46 7.80 0.22
CA PHE A 56 -10.59 8.72 0.20
C PHE A 56 -10.54 9.68 -1.00
N ASP A 57 -9.34 9.90 -1.58
CA ASP A 57 -9.15 10.72 -2.76
C ASP A 57 -8.08 10.14 -3.68
N LYS A 58 -8.30 10.26 -4.97
CA LYS A 58 -7.34 9.99 -6.05
C LYS A 58 -6.91 11.31 -6.68
N ALA A 59 -5.97 12.01 -6.03
CA ALA A 59 -5.57 13.37 -6.39
C ALA A 59 -4.80 13.47 -7.73
N ASN A 60 -4.29 12.35 -8.26
CA ASN A 60 -3.43 12.28 -9.45
C ASN A 60 -4.10 11.60 -10.67
N ARG A 61 -5.41 11.74 -10.83
CA ARG A 61 -6.13 11.15 -11.98
C ARG A 61 -5.65 11.70 -13.30
N THR A 62 -5.58 10.84 -14.32
CA THR A 62 -5.21 11.23 -15.70
C THR A 62 -6.23 12.17 -16.31
N ALA A 63 -7.53 11.91 -16.16
CA ALA A 63 -8.58 12.78 -16.66
C ALA A 63 -9.23 13.58 -15.51
N ALA A 64 -9.47 14.87 -15.75
CA ALA A 64 -9.99 15.79 -14.72
C ALA A 64 -11.40 15.44 -14.21
N ASN A 65 -12.19 14.75 -15.02
CA ASN A 65 -13.56 14.32 -14.68
C ASN A 65 -13.65 12.89 -14.14
N SER A 66 -12.51 12.22 -13.88
CA SER A 66 -12.51 10.87 -13.31
C SER A 66 -13.02 10.86 -11.86
N PHE A 67 -13.62 9.73 -11.44
CA PHE A 67 -14.02 9.56 -10.06
C PHE A 67 -12.82 9.66 -9.13
N ARG A 68 -12.91 10.50 -8.11
CA ARG A 68 -11.83 10.76 -7.16
C ARG A 68 -12.01 10.08 -5.82
N GLY A 69 -13.21 9.71 -5.46
CA GLY A 69 -13.59 9.19 -4.15
C GLY A 69 -14.61 10.09 -3.44
N PRO A 70 -14.96 9.79 -2.19
CA PRO A 70 -15.81 10.62 -1.34
C PRO A 70 -15.05 11.86 -0.84
N SER A 71 -15.72 12.72 -0.06
CA SER A 71 -15.04 13.77 0.70
C SER A 71 -14.11 13.17 1.76
N ILE A 72 -13.16 13.95 2.26
CA ILE A 72 -12.27 13.50 3.34
C ILE A 72 -13.06 13.09 4.59
N ASP A 73 -14.07 13.86 4.99
CA ASP A 73 -14.89 13.58 6.17
C ASP A 73 -15.67 12.27 6.03
N GLU A 74 -16.32 12.05 4.88
CA GLU A 74 -17.02 10.80 4.58
C GLU A 74 -16.05 9.62 4.50
N GLY A 75 -14.91 9.78 3.84
CA GLY A 75 -13.89 8.74 3.73
C GLY A 75 -13.33 8.32 5.09
N LEU A 76 -13.04 9.29 5.96
CA LEU A 76 -12.56 9.01 7.32
C LEU A 76 -13.65 8.37 8.19
N SER A 77 -14.92 8.77 8.05
CA SER A 77 -16.03 8.11 8.71
C SER A 77 -16.12 6.63 8.32
N ILE A 78 -16.04 6.31 7.02
CA ILE A 78 -16.06 4.93 6.53
C ILE A 78 -14.87 4.12 7.06
N LEU A 79 -13.65 4.68 7.06
CA LEU A 79 -12.48 4.02 7.61
C LEU A 79 -12.59 3.78 9.13
N SER A 80 -13.20 4.72 9.86
CA SER A 80 -13.51 4.55 11.29
C SER A 80 -14.48 3.40 11.53
N ASP A 81 -15.51 3.27 10.69
CA ASP A 81 -16.48 2.17 10.78
C ASP A 81 -15.79 0.82 10.52
N ILE A 82 -14.95 0.71 9.49
CA ILE A 82 -14.16 -0.51 9.22
C ILE A 82 -13.32 -0.89 10.44
N LYS A 83 -12.61 0.08 11.00
CA LYS A 83 -11.77 -0.15 12.19
C LYS A 83 -12.58 -0.67 13.37
N LYS A 84 -13.79 -0.15 13.60
CA LYS A 84 -14.68 -0.54 14.71
C LYS A 84 -15.40 -1.86 14.47
N GLU A 85 -15.99 -2.03 13.28
CA GLU A 85 -16.88 -3.15 12.98
C GLU A 85 -16.09 -4.40 12.57
N ILE A 86 -15.02 -4.22 11.76
CA ILE A 86 -14.20 -5.33 11.28
C ILE A 86 -12.99 -5.58 12.19
N ASN A 87 -12.63 -4.63 13.07
CA ASN A 87 -11.49 -4.73 14.00
C ASN A 87 -10.16 -5.06 13.32
N VAL A 88 -9.83 -4.30 12.27
CA VAL A 88 -8.55 -4.34 11.55
C VAL A 88 -7.92 -2.95 11.54
N PRO A 89 -6.57 -2.83 11.53
CA PRO A 89 -5.92 -1.56 11.29
C PRO A 89 -6.27 -1.02 9.90
N VAL A 90 -6.28 0.30 9.76
CA VAL A 90 -6.62 0.96 8.50
C VAL A 90 -5.53 1.90 8.02
N LEU A 91 -5.39 2.00 6.69
CA LEU A 91 -4.43 2.83 5.97
C LEU A 91 -5.15 3.64 4.90
N THR A 92 -4.79 4.92 4.76
CA THR A 92 -5.20 5.74 3.61
C THR A 92 -4.08 6.70 3.17
N ASP A 93 -4.21 7.23 1.95
CA ASP A 93 -3.26 8.20 1.40
C ASP A 93 -3.51 9.61 1.98
N VAL A 94 -2.44 10.39 2.13
CA VAL A 94 -2.47 11.85 2.37
C VAL A 94 -1.75 12.57 1.23
N HIS A 95 -2.25 13.72 0.82
CA HIS A 95 -1.75 14.45 -0.34
C HIS A 95 -1.21 15.84 0.02
N LEU A 96 -1.69 16.42 1.11
CA LEU A 96 -1.34 17.75 1.60
C LEU A 96 -0.94 17.67 3.08
N PRO A 97 0.00 18.51 3.55
CA PRO A 97 0.41 18.55 4.96
C PRO A 97 -0.77 18.74 5.92
N ASP A 98 -1.72 19.61 5.60
CA ASP A 98 -2.87 19.92 6.45
C ASP A 98 -3.82 18.71 6.64
N GLN A 99 -3.77 17.71 5.78
CA GLN A 99 -4.56 16.48 5.93
C GLN A 99 -3.99 15.53 6.99
N CYS A 100 -2.68 15.60 7.25
CA CYS A 100 -2.00 14.59 8.06
C CYS A 100 -2.56 14.48 9.48
N GLY A 101 -2.76 15.60 10.16
CA GLY A 101 -3.31 15.62 11.52
C GLY A 101 -4.71 15.01 11.58
N LEU A 102 -5.62 15.48 10.73
CA LEU A 102 -7.01 14.99 10.67
C LEU A 102 -7.08 13.48 10.34
N VAL A 103 -6.31 13.03 9.35
CA VAL A 103 -6.28 11.63 8.94
C VAL A 103 -5.73 10.75 10.06
N ALA A 104 -4.71 11.21 10.79
CA ALA A 104 -4.08 10.49 11.88
C ALA A 104 -5.00 10.23 13.08
N GLU A 105 -6.07 11.00 13.25
CA GLU A 105 -7.06 10.74 14.31
C GLU A 105 -7.80 9.40 14.08
N VAL A 106 -7.93 8.98 12.83
CA VAL A 106 -8.69 7.78 12.44
C VAL A 106 -7.77 6.60 12.10
N VAL A 107 -6.76 6.83 11.21
CA VAL A 107 -5.98 5.74 10.65
C VAL A 107 -4.80 5.32 11.54
N ASP A 108 -4.30 4.12 11.30
CA ASP A 108 -3.12 3.58 11.96
C ASP A 108 -1.85 3.87 11.15
N ILE A 109 -2.01 4.00 9.83
CA ILE A 109 -0.91 4.23 8.88
C ILE A 109 -1.31 5.34 7.91
N LEU A 110 -0.48 6.38 7.80
CA LEU A 110 -0.55 7.37 6.73
C LEU A 110 0.30 6.90 5.56
N GLN A 111 -0.25 6.93 4.34
CA GLN A 111 0.51 6.61 3.14
C GLN A 111 0.87 7.86 2.36
N ILE A 112 2.16 7.99 2.01
CA ILE A 112 2.65 9.00 1.09
C ILE A 112 2.63 8.41 -0.33
N PRO A 113 1.85 8.95 -1.26
CA PRO A 113 1.81 8.50 -2.65
C PRO A 113 3.18 8.60 -3.34
N ALA A 114 3.41 7.73 -4.32
CA ALA A 114 4.70 7.62 -5.01
C ALA A 114 5.18 8.95 -5.61
N PHE A 115 4.30 9.72 -6.24
CA PHE A 115 4.67 11.02 -6.83
C PHE A 115 5.06 12.07 -5.79
N LEU A 116 4.60 11.92 -4.55
CA LEU A 116 4.83 12.86 -3.45
C LEU A 116 5.96 12.41 -2.50
N CYS A 117 6.63 11.30 -2.80
CA CYS A 117 7.63 10.70 -1.90
C CYS A 117 8.85 11.60 -1.57
N ARG A 118 9.03 12.72 -2.28
CA ARG A 118 10.09 13.70 -2.03
C ARG A 118 9.62 14.99 -1.41
N GLN A 119 8.31 15.20 -1.23
CA GLN A 119 7.73 16.43 -0.69
C GLN A 119 8.08 16.57 0.79
N THR A 120 8.99 17.50 1.11
CA THR A 120 9.56 17.62 2.45
C THR A 120 8.48 17.95 3.48
N ASP A 121 7.66 18.96 3.21
CA ASP A 121 6.64 19.41 4.16
C ASP A 121 5.59 18.32 4.44
N LEU A 122 5.20 17.54 3.42
CA LEU A 122 4.27 16.44 3.59
C LEU A 122 4.86 15.30 4.41
N LEU A 123 6.14 14.95 4.19
CA LEU A 123 6.83 13.91 4.95
C LEU A 123 7.04 14.31 6.42
N ILE A 124 7.38 15.56 6.68
CA ILE A 124 7.50 16.10 8.04
C ILE A 124 6.13 16.09 8.73
N ALA A 125 5.09 16.66 8.10
CA ALA A 125 3.75 16.68 8.68
C ALA A 125 3.20 15.27 8.98
N ALA A 126 3.45 14.29 8.10
CA ALA A 126 3.09 12.91 8.37
C ALA A 126 3.89 12.32 9.55
N GLY A 127 5.19 12.64 9.64
CA GLY A 127 6.06 12.22 10.74
C GLY A 127 5.61 12.76 12.10
N GLU A 128 5.25 14.04 12.16
CA GLU A 128 4.78 14.73 13.37
C GLU A 128 3.50 14.11 13.97
N THR A 129 2.73 13.36 13.19
CA THR A 129 1.55 12.65 13.71
C THR A 129 1.89 11.51 14.67
N GLY A 130 3.13 11.03 14.67
CA GLY A 130 3.57 9.86 15.45
C GLY A 130 3.00 8.51 14.97
N LYS A 131 2.15 8.51 13.94
CA LYS A 131 1.62 7.27 13.32
C LYS A 131 2.66 6.59 12.44
N VAL A 132 2.40 5.35 12.05
CA VAL A 132 3.22 4.70 11.02
C VAL A 132 3.08 5.44 9.71
N VAL A 133 4.20 5.72 9.05
CA VAL A 133 4.25 6.38 7.73
C VAL A 133 4.74 5.39 6.69
N ASN A 134 3.87 5.01 5.75
CA ASN A 134 4.22 4.20 4.61
C ASN A 134 4.58 5.08 3.41
N ILE A 135 5.83 5.07 2.96
CA ILE A 135 6.31 5.91 1.86
C ILE A 135 6.43 5.06 0.59
N LYS A 136 5.56 5.29 -0.40
CA LYS A 136 5.67 4.62 -1.71
C LYS A 136 6.80 5.23 -2.52
N LYS A 137 7.70 4.38 -3.02
CA LYS A 137 8.82 4.84 -3.87
C LYS A 137 8.28 5.42 -5.19
N GLY A 138 8.73 6.62 -5.54
CA GLY A 138 8.48 7.19 -6.86
C GLY A 138 9.11 6.34 -7.97
N GLN A 139 8.40 6.20 -9.10
CA GLN A 139 8.89 5.48 -10.28
C GLN A 139 10.20 6.06 -10.82
N PHE A 140 10.39 7.36 -10.60
CA PHE A 140 11.56 8.14 -11.00
C PHE A 140 12.73 8.07 -10.00
N LEU A 141 12.53 7.46 -8.82
CA LEU A 141 13.50 7.48 -7.73
C LEU A 141 14.27 6.15 -7.65
N ALA A 142 15.59 6.24 -7.62
CA ALA A 142 16.43 5.06 -7.37
C ALA A 142 16.19 4.50 -5.97
N PRO A 143 16.15 3.15 -5.80
CA PRO A 143 15.83 2.51 -4.52
C PRO A 143 16.67 3.01 -3.35
N ALA A 144 17.97 3.16 -3.51
CA ALA A 144 18.88 3.66 -2.47
C ALA A 144 18.57 5.09 -2.00
N LYS A 145 17.83 5.88 -2.80
CA LYS A 145 17.47 7.25 -2.44
C LYS A 145 16.24 7.35 -1.53
N MET A 146 15.53 6.24 -1.30
CA MET A 146 14.41 6.19 -0.38
C MET A 146 14.81 6.48 1.07
N MET A 147 16.07 6.22 1.43
CA MET A 147 16.59 6.59 2.75
C MET A 147 16.40 8.08 3.06
N PHE A 148 16.60 8.97 2.08
CA PHE A 148 16.41 10.42 2.29
C PHE A 148 14.95 10.83 2.51
N ALA A 149 14.00 10.08 1.96
CA ALA A 149 12.58 10.26 2.27
C ALA A 149 12.28 9.81 3.70
N ALA A 150 12.82 8.65 4.11
CA ALA A 150 12.68 8.14 5.47
C ALA A 150 13.34 9.10 6.50
N GLU A 151 14.51 9.63 6.22
CA GLU A 151 15.21 10.59 7.10
C GLU A 151 14.38 11.84 7.39
N LYS A 152 13.57 12.33 6.44
CA LYS A 152 12.68 13.47 6.67
C LYS A 152 11.58 13.14 7.69
N VAL A 153 11.02 11.95 7.63
CA VAL A 153 10.05 11.48 8.65
C VAL A 153 10.79 11.27 9.98
N ALA A 154 11.94 10.59 9.97
CA ALA A 154 12.73 10.32 11.17
C ALA A 154 13.21 11.60 11.87
N SER A 155 13.40 12.73 11.13
CA SER A 155 13.81 14.01 11.71
C SER A 155 12.78 14.61 12.68
N THR A 156 11.52 14.15 12.64
CA THR A 156 10.47 14.50 13.60
C THR A 156 10.55 13.68 14.90
N GLY A 157 11.47 12.69 14.98
CA GLY A 157 11.53 11.71 16.06
C GLY A 157 10.68 10.45 15.80
N ASN A 158 9.97 10.38 14.67
CA ASN A 158 9.14 9.23 14.30
C ASN A 158 9.93 8.22 13.46
N GLU A 159 10.27 7.08 14.05
CA GLU A 159 10.98 5.97 13.40
C GLU A 159 10.03 4.85 12.90
N ASN A 160 8.71 5.04 13.01
CA ASN A 160 7.71 4.06 12.57
C ASN A 160 7.47 4.21 11.06
N ILE A 161 8.41 3.75 10.26
CA ILE A 161 8.43 3.98 8.80
C ILE A 161 8.42 2.65 8.07
N LEU A 162 7.55 2.55 7.05
CA LEU A 162 7.56 1.50 6.04
C LEU A 162 7.95 2.12 4.69
N LEU A 163 8.73 1.40 3.90
CA LEU A 163 9.06 1.79 2.53
C LEU A 163 8.36 0.84 1.57
N THR A 164 7.68 1.35 0.55
CA THR A 164 6.97 0.52 -0.43
C THR A 164 7.61 0.62 -1.80
N GLU A 165 8.12 -0.51 -2.31
CA GLU A 165 8.56 -0.66 -3.71
C GLU A 165 7.33 -0.87 -4.62
N ARG A 166 7.31 -0.20 -5.78
CA ARG A 166 6.21 -0.26 -6.75
C ARG A 166 6.66 -0.12 -8.22
N GLY A 167 7.88 -0.45 -8.52
CA GLY A 167 8.46 -0.37 -9.85
C GLY A 167 9.16 0.96 -10.13
N THR A 168 9.95 0.95 -11.20
CA THR A 168 10.74 2.07 -11.70
C THR A 168 10.44 2.29 -13.18
N SER A 169 10.26 3.54 -13.59
CA SER A 169 10.11 3.93 -14.99
C SER A 169 11.46 4.32 -15.57
N PHE A 170 11.78 3.78 -16.76
CA PHE A 170 12.99 4.11 -17.54
C PHE A 170 12.67 5.00 -18.74
N GLY A 171 11.66 5.89 -18.58
CA GLY A 171 11.24 6.83 -19.63
C GLY A 171 10.03 6.34 -20.44
N TYR A 172 9.67 5.06 -20.34
CA TYR A 172 8.49 4.45 -20.95
C TYR A 172 7.81 3.49 -19.97
N ASP A 173 7.94 2.20 -20.07
CA ASP A 173 7.23 1.24 -19.24
C ASP A 173 7.84 1.09 -17.83
N LEU A 174 7.03 0.53 -16.91
CA LEU A 174 7.50 0.16 -15.58
C LEU A 174 8.31 -1.15 -15.63
N VAL A 175 9.37 -1.19 -14.83
CA VAL A 175 10.16 -2.39 -14.56
C VAL A 175 10.22 -2.61 -13.06
N SER A 176 9.96 -3.84 -12.63
CA SER A 176 10.12 -4.25 -11.23
C SER A 176 11.47 -4.97 -11.06
N ASP A 177 12.40 -4.25 -10.48
CA ASP A 177 13.71 -4.80 -10.12
C ASP A 177 13.66 -5.36 -8.69
N MET A 178 13.70 -6.70 -8.55
CA MET A 178 13.63 -7.35 -7.23
C MET A 178 14.86 -7.05 -6.36
N THR A 179 15.98 -6.63 -6.94
CA THR A 179 17.15 -6.20 -6.16
C THR A 179 16.91 -4.87 -5.42
N SER A 180 15.88 -4.11 -5.82
CA SER A 180 15.47 -2.91 -5.11
C SER A 180 15.05 -3.18 -3.66
N ILE A 181 14.51 -4.37 -3.37
CA ILE A 181 14.06 -4.76 -2.03
C ILE A 181 15.23 -4.77 -1.03
N PRO A 182 16.28 -5.59 -1.21
CA PRO A 182 17.43 -5.56 -0.29
C PRO A 182 18.17 -4.22 -0.29
N VAL A 183 18.20 -3.49 -1.42
CA VAL A 183 18.78 -2.14 -1.47
C VAL A 183 18.03 -1.17 -0.56
N MET A 184 16.70 -1.16 -0.60
CA MET A 184 15.89 -0.33 0.29
C MET A 184 15.97 -0.79 1.75
N GLN A 185 16.02 -2.10 2.00
CA GLN A 185 16.20 -2.68 3.35
C GLN A 185 17.53 -2.30 4.00
N SER A 186 18.55 -1.95 3.21
CA SER A 186 19.86 -1.46 3.75
C SER A 186 19.73 -0.16 4.53
N SER A 187 18.65 0.59 4.35
CA SER A 187 18.30 1.75 5.19
C SER A 187 17.89 1.38 6.62
N GLY A 188 17.65 0.10 6.88
CA GLY A 188 17.19 -0.43 8.15
C GLY A 188 15.65 -0.48 8.30
N TYR A 189 14.88 0.12 7.41
CA TYR A 189 13.41 0.10 7.45
C TYR A 189 12.83 -1.13 6.75
N PRO A 190 11.68 -1.65 7.22
CA PRO A 190 10.95 -2.71 6.53
C PRO A 190 10.50 -2.26 5.14
N VAL A 191 10.52 -3.19 4.17
CA VAL A 191 10.14 -2.94 2.78
C VAL A 191 8.91 -3.77 2.41
N VAL A 192 7.84 -3.07 2.04
CA VAL A 192 6.61 -3.63 1.48
C VAL A 192 6.73 -3.63 -0.05
N PHE A 193 6.23 -4.67 -0.71
CA PHE A 193 6.15 -4.72 -2.17
C PHE A 193 4.70 -4.54 -2.64
N ASP A 194 4.48 -3.56 -3.49
CA ASP A 194 3.18 -3.29 -4.12
C ASP A 194 3.07 -4.06 -5.43
N ALA A 195 2.38 -5.19 -5.39
CA ALA A 195 2.25 -6.09 -6.53
C ALA A 195 1.30 -5.53 -7.62
N THR A 196 0.31 -4.73 -7.22
CA THR A 196 -0.68 -4.19 -8.17
C THR A 196 -0.16 -3.00 -8.96
N HIS A 197 0.41 -2.01 -8.30
CA HIS A 197 0.96 -0.85 -9.00
C HIS A 197 2.27 -1.15 -9.76
N SER A 198 2.98 -2.20 -9.40
CA SER A 198 4.15 -2.67 -10.16
C SER A 198 3.77 -3.30 -11.51
N SER A 199 2.51 -3.66 -11.72
CA SER A 199 1.98 -4.19 -12.97
C SER A 199 1.27 -3.14 -13.85
N GLN A 200 1.27 -1.88 -13.45
CA GLN A 200 0.68 -0.79 -14.26
C GLN A 200 1.47 -0.56 -15.56
N VAL A 201 0.76 -0.19 -16.62
CA VAL A 201 1.34 0.30 -17.87
C VAL A 201 0.95 1.77 -18.00
N PRO A 202 1.88 2.72 -17.73
CA PRO A 202 1.56 4.14 -17.78
C PRO A 202 1.28 4.62 -19.21
N GLY A 203 0.27 5.47 -19.38
CA GLY A 203 0.14 6.31 -20.58
C GLY A 203 -0.42 5.64 -21.83
N VAL A 204 -1.20 4.54 -21.73
CA VAL A 204 -1.77 3.87 -22.92
C VAL A 204 -3.03 4.57 -23.43
N ASP A 205 -3.84 5.19 -22.54
CA ASP A 205 -5.10 5.89 -22.87
C ASP A 205 -5.47 6.93 -21.80
N SER A 206 -6.71 7.40 -21.80
CA SER A 206 -7.28 8.29 -20.77
C SER A 206 -7.35 7.63 -19.36
N SER A 207 -7.06 6.32 -19.25
CA SER A 207 -6.95 5.57 -18.02
C SER A 207 -5.58 4.89 -17.91
N THR A 208 -5.14 4.59 -16.70
CA THR A 208 -3.94 3.78 -16.46
C THR A 208 -4.21 2.35 -16.91
N GLY A 209 -3.43 1.86 -17.87
CA GLY A 209 -3.42 0.45 -18.26
C GLY A 209 -2.74 -0.43 -17.23
N GLY A 210 -2.84 -1.75 -17.37
CA GLY A 210 -2.17 -2.71 -16.48
C GLY A 210 -2.17 -4.12 -17.01
N GLN A 211 -1.23 -4.90 -16.50
CA GLN A 211 -1.03 -6.32 -16.80
C GLN A 211 -1.34 -7.13 -15.53
N ARG A 212 -2.64 -7.31 -15.22
CA ARG A 212 -3.12 -8.01 -14.01
C ARG A 212 -2.50 -9.41 -13.87
N GLU A 213 -2.28 -10.09 -14.99
CA GLU A 213 -1.65 -11.41 -15.05
C GLU A 213 -0.22 -11.44 -14.51
N MET A 214 0.46 -10.28 -14.44
CA MET A 214 1.80 -10.18 -13.89
C MET A 214 1.80 -10.10 -12.35
N ILE A 215 0.69 -9.76 -11.71
CA ILE A 215 0.60 -9.61 -10.25
C ILE A 215 1.07 -10.87 -9.50
N PRO A 216 0.63 -12.09 -9.84
CA PRO A 216 1.09 -13.30 -9.15
C PRO A 216 2.59 -13.55 -9.31
N ILE A 217 3.16 -13.19 -10.46
CA ILE A 217 4.59 -13.35 -10.73
C ILE A 217 5.37 -12.37 -9.85
N LEU A 218 4.98 -11.10 -9.86
CA LEU A 218 5.64 -10.05 -9.12
C LEU A 218 5.54 -10.27 -7.60
N ALA A 219 4.35 -10.61 -7.09
CA ALA A 219 4.15 -10.88 -5.67
C ALA A 219 5.01 -12.05 -5.16
N LYS A 220 5.02 -13.17 -5.89
CA LYS A 220 5.85 -14.36 -5.56
C LYS A 220 7.34 -14.03 -5.59
N SER A 221 7.78 -13.31 -6.63
CA SER A 221 9.19 -12.91 -6.77
C SER A 221 9.65 -11.96 -5.65
N ALA A 222 8.80 -11.01 -5.27
CA ALA A 222 9.10 -10.08 -4.18
C ALA A 222 9.20 -10.78 -2.82
N VAL A 223 8.33 -11.75 -2.56
CA VAL A 223 8.41 -12.56 -1.33
C VAL A 223 9.67 -13.41 -1.33
N ALA A 224 10.01 -14.05 -2.45
CA ALA A 224 11.26 -14.80 -2.59
C ALA A 224 12.51 -13.90 -2.45
N ALA A 225 12.42 -12.63 -2.86
CA ALA A 225 13.47 -11.63 -2.64
C ALA A 225 13.53 -11.10 -1.19
N GLY A 226 12.61 -11.53 -0.32
CA GLY A 226 12.62 -11.23 1.11
C GLY A 226 11.98 -9.90 1.51
N CYS A 227 10.93 -9.44 0.81
CA CYS A 227 10.15 -8.28 1.26
C CYS A 227 9.48 -8.57 2.63
N ASP A 228 9.19 -7.50 3.38
CA ASP A 228 8.64 -7.57 4.74
C ASP A 228 7.12 -7.55 4.80
N GLY A 229 6.47 -7.34 3.67
CA GLY A 229 5.03 -7.32 3.53
C GLY A 229 4.62 -7.12 2.08
N LEU A 230 3.35 -7.35 1.80
CA LEU A 230 2.75 -7.13 0.49
C LEU A 230 1.68 -6.03 0.56
N PHE A 231 1.55 -5.32 -0.55
CA PHE A 231 0.45 -4.41 -0.82
C PHE A 231 -0.27 -4.87 -2.10
N MET A 232 -1.60 -4.98 -2.02
CA MET A 232 -2.44 -5.39 -3.15
C MET A 232 -3.76 -4.63 -3.16
N GLU A 233 -4.11 -4.03 -4.28
CA GLU A 233 -5.49 -3.56 -4.48
C GLU A 233 -6.36 -4.73 -4.91
N VAL A 234 -7.49 -4.92 -4.23
CA VAL A 234 -8.39 -6.06 -4.37
C VAL A 234 -9.82 -5.59 -4.53
N HIS A 235 -10.55 -6.15 -5.46
CA HIS A 235 -11.94 -5.80 -5.73
C HIS A 235 -12.80 -7.05 -5.99
N ASP A 236 -14.05 -7.05 -5.57
CA ASP A 236 -14.98 -8.17 -5.81
C ASP A 236 -15.37 -8.32 -7.30
N ASN A 237 -15.38 -7.20 -8.05
CA ASN A 237 -15.55 -7.17 -9.50
C ASN A 237 -14.65 -6.09 -10.12
N PRO A 238 -13.36 -6.37 -10.41
CA PRO A 238 -12.42 -5.38 -10.91
C PRO A 238 -12.88 -4.61 -12.17
N GLU A 239 -13.68 -5.23 -13.02
CA GLU A 239 -14.17 -4.60 -14.25
C GLU A 239 -15.14 -3.44 -13.99
N LEU A 240 -15.78 -3.41 -12.82
CA LEU A 240 -16.67 -2.34 -12.37
C LEU A 240 -16.00 -1.34 -11.44
N ALA A 241 -14.73 -1.55 -11.11
CA ALA A 241 -14.00 -0.69 -10.19
C ALA A 241 -13.90 0.75 -10.73
N LYS A 242 -14.13 1.73 -9.86
CA LYS A 242 -14.10 3.16 -10.21
C LYS A 242 -12.68 3.73 -10.37
N SER A 243 -11.66 2.95 -10.01
CA SER A 243 -10.25 3.30 -10.13
C SER A 243 -9.41 2.06 -10.39
N ASP A 244 -8.37 2.19 -11.21
CA ASP A 244 -7.34 1.17 -11.49
C ASP A 244 -7.90 -0.23 -11.80
N ALA A 245 -9.03 -0.27 -12.54
CA ALA A 245 -9.74 -1.50 -12.90
C ALA A 245 -8.82 -2.57 -13.51
N SER A 246 -7.86 -2.15 -14.34
CA SER A 246 -6.94 -3.04 -15.05
C SER A 246 -5.93 -3.77 -14.14
N THR A 247 -5.67 -3.26 -12.93
CA THR A 247 -4.68 -3.83 -12.01
C THR A 247 -5.24 -4.31 -10.68
N GLN A 248 -6.50 -4.01 -10.32
CA GLN A 248 -7.07 -4.58 -9.11
C GLN A 248 -7.18 -6.10 -9.22
N TRP A 249 -6.78 -6.80 -8.15
CA TRP A 249 -6.83 -8.26 -8.08
C TRP A 249 -8.25 -8.74 -7.75
N PRO A 250 -8.79 -9.77 -8.44
CA PRO A 250 -10.10 -10.31 -8.12
C PRO A 250 -10.13 -10.96 -6.73
N LEU A 251 -11.07 -10.55 -5.89
CA LEU A 251 -11.25 -11.12 -4.53
C LEU A 251 -11.38 -12.64 -4.54
N GLY A 252 -12.10 -13.21 -5.51
CA GLY A 252 -12.29 -14.65 -5.64
C GLY A 252 -11.02 -15.47 -5.94
N GLN A 253 -9.91 -14.80 -6.29
CA GLN A 253 -8.61 -15.43 -6.56
C GLN A 253 -7.58 -15.11 -5.45
N LEU A 254 -7.95 -14.33 -4.44
CA LEU A 254 -7.01 -13.85 -3.42
C LEU A 254 -6.50 -15.00 -2.53
N GLU A 255 -7.37 -15.89 -2.10
CA GLU A 255 -7.01 -17.00 -1.20
C GLU A 255 -5.99 -17.94 -1.83
N GLU A 256 -6.18 -18.31 -3.11
CA GLU A 256 -5.25 -19.17 -3.85
C GLU A 256 -3.86 -18.51 -3.94
N LEU A 257 -3.82 -17.25 -4.32
CA LEU A 257 -2.56 -16.51 -4.44
C LEU A 257 -1.84 -16.39 -3.08
N LEU A 258 -2.55 -16.02 -2.02
CA LEU A 258 -1.97 -15.89 -0.68
C LEU A 258 -1.50 -17.23 -0.11
N THR A 259 -2.17 -18.33 -0.43
CA THR A 259 -1.73 -19.67 -0.05
C THR A 259 -0.36 -20.01 -0.65
N ILE A 260 -0.14 -19.67 -1.92
CA ILE A 260 1.15 -19.87 -2.59
C ILE A 260 2.21 -18.95 -1.99
N ILE A 261 1.89 -17.69 -1.80
CA ILE A 261 2.77 -16.68 -1.20
C ILE A 261 3.24 -17.13 0.19
N LYS A 262 2.32 -17.62 1.02
CA LYS A 262 2.67 -18.13 2.35
C LYS A 262 3.63 -19.31 2.29
N LYS A 263 3.43 -20.26 1.38
CA LYS A 263 4.35 -21.40 1.19
C LYS A 263 5.76 -20.93 0.81
N ILE A 264 5.87 -19.94 -0.11
CA ILE A 264 7.17 -19.37 -0.49
C ILE A 264 7.81 -18.71 0.72
N PHE A 265 7.06 -17.87 1.43
CA PHE A 265 7.56 -17.17 2.62
C PHE A 265 8.07 -18.15 3.69
N ASP A 266 7.31 -19.20 3.98
CA ASP A 266 7.70 -20.21 4.96
C ASP A 266 8.93 -21.04 4.52
N SER A 267 9.19 -21.14 3.22
CA SER A 267 10.34 -21.89 2.67
C SER A 267 11.66 -21.10 2.69
N ILE A 268 11.62 -19.77 2.84
CA ILE A 268 12.81 -18.91 2.84
C ILE A 268 13.21 -18.43 4.26
N LYS A 269 12.46 -18.82 5.28
CA LYS A 269 12.82 -18.64 6.68
C LYS A 269 13.87 -19.68 7.07
#